data_2cf664a72462645058fe63757ee1584c
#
_entry.id   2cf664a72462645058fe63757ee1584c
#
_cell.length_a   1.000
_cell.length_b   1.000
_cell.length_c   1.000
_cell.angle_alpha   90.00
_cell.angle_beta   90.00
_cell.angle_gamma   90.00
#
_symmetry.space_group_name_H-M   'P 1'
#
loop_
_entity.id
_entity.type
_entity.pdbx_description
1 polymer ?
#
loop_
_entity_poly.entity_id
_entity_poly.type
_entity_poly.pdbx_seq_one_letter_code
_entity_poly.pdbx_strand_id
1 'polypeptide(L)'
;MNIVEQNWDQVLNKMKLEYCSSNISYTTWIAPLTVYEVKDNTVYILVKLKASLEHIQDKYLLPFKVCIAEVTGTEYEVEFVTDSPKVIK
;
A
#
# COMPACT_ATOMS: atom_id res chain seq x y z
N MET A 1 0.81 -0.95 18.05
CA MET A 1 0.76 -0.56 16.65
C MET A 1 1.97 -1.08 15.91
N ASN A 2 1.74 -1.54 14.69
CA ASN A 2 2.80 -2.17 13.92
C ASN A 2 3.75 -1.13 13.33
N ILE A 3 5.02 -1.51 13.14
CA ILE A 3 6.00 -0.58 12.60
C ILE A 3 5.65 -0.09 11.20
N VAL A 4 4.98 -0.90 10.41
CA VAL A 4 4.54 -0.48 9.09
C VAL A 4 3.50 0.62 9.20
N GLU A 5 2.53 0.43 10.08
CA GLU A 5 1.50 1.44 10.30
C GLU A 5 2.08 2.74 10.84
N GLN A 6 3.02 2.62 11.76
CA GLN A 6 3.63 3.80 12.35
C GLN A 6 4.41 4.62 11.33
N ASN A 7 4.93 3.96 10.31
CA ASN A 7 5.77 4.63 9.32
C ASN A 7 5.10 4.72 7.95
N TRP A 8 3.77 4.56 7.92
CA TRP A 8 3.06 4.56 6.65
C TRP A 8 3.24 5.85 5.86
N ASP A 9 3.27 6.98 6.56
CA ASP A 9 3.50 8.26 5.89
C ASP A 9 4.85 8.29 5.18
N GLN A 10 5.86 7.67 5.77
CA GLN A 10 7.16 7.61 5.14
C GLN A 10 7.15 6.70 3.92
N VAL A 11 6.41 5.60 3.99
CA VAL A 11 6.27 4.70 2.87
C VAL A 11 5.60 5.43 1.71
N LEU A 12 4.50 6.12 1.99
CA LEU A 12 3.78 6.86 0.95
C LEU A 12 4.65 7.96 0.35
N ASN A 13 5.40 8.65 1.18
CA ASN A 13 6.27 9.70 0.69
C ASN A 13 7.36 9.14 -0.23
N LYS A 14 7.91 8.00 0.13
CA LYS A 14 8.91 7.35 -0.68
C LYS A 14 8.33 6.92 -2.02
N MET A 15 7.12 6.38 -2.01
CA MET A 15 6.43 6.05 -3.24
C MET A 15 6.25 7.27 -4.13
N LYS A 16 5.86 8.38 -3.51
CA LYS A 16 5.66 9.62 -4.25
C LYS A 16 6.94 10.09 -4.92
N LEU A 17 8.03 10.05 -4.19
CA LEU A 17 9.29 10.58 -4.70
C LEU A 17 9.97 9.67 -5.71
N GLU A 18 9.85 8.37 -5.52
CA GLU A 18 10.62 7.43 -6.34
C GLU A 18 9.84 6.73 -7.44
N TYR A 19 8.54 6.60 -7.27
CA TYR A 19 7.77 5.78 -8.20
C TYR A 19 6.59 6.47 -8.87
N CYS A 20 6.26 7.67 -8.45
CA CYS A 20 5.16 8.42 -9.07
C CYS A 20 5.73 9.54 -9.90
N SER A 21 5.39 9.53 -11.18
CA SER A 21 5.94 10.52 -12.09
C SER A 21 5.26 11.88 -11.98
N SER A 22 4.08 11.93 -11.38
CA SER A 22 3.38 13.19 -11.24
C SER A 22 2.60 13.19 -9.95
N ASN A 23 2.25 14.39 -9.50
CA ASN A 23 1.45 14.54 -8.30
C ASN A 23 0.05 13.96 -8.49
N ILE A 24 -0.47 14.02 -9.70
CA ILE A 24 -1.78 13.47 -9.99
C ILE A 24 -1.77 11.96 -9.84
N SER A 25 -0.75 11.28 -10.33
CA SER A 25 -0.64 9.84 -10.17
C SER A 25 -0.59 9.46 -8.69
N TYR A 26 0.19 10.18 -7.92
CA TYR A 26 0.29 9.91 -6.50
C TYR A 26 -1.07 10.11 -5.82
N THR A 27 -1.71 11.25 -6.07
CA THR A 27 -2.96 11.59 -5.42
C THR A 27 -4.08 10.61 -5.79
N THR A 28 -4.08 10.18 -7.04
CA THR A 28 -5.13 9.30 -7.54
C THR A 28 -4.97 7.87 -7.06
N TRP A 29 -3.73 7.35 -7.10
CA TRP A 29 -3.53 5.91 -6.91
C TRP A 29 -2.94 5.55 -5.56
N ILE A 30 -2.09 6.38 -5.00
CA ILE A 30 -1.29 6.04 -3.83
C ILE A 30 -1.81 6.66 -2.55
N ALA A 31 -2.09 7.96 -2.58
CA ALA A 31 -2.47 8.68 -1.38
C ALA A 31 -3.68 8.09 -0.65
N PRO A 32 -4.70 7.56 -1.35
CA PRO A 32 -5.86 7.00 -0.66
C PRO A 32 -5.61 5.65 0.01
N LEU A 33 -4.47 5.02 -0.25
CA LEU A 33 -4.21 3.69 0.27
C LEU A 33 -3.86 3.73 1.75
N THR A 34 -4.37 2.77 2.50
CA THR A 34 -4.07 2.68 3.93
C THR A 34 -3.74 1.24 4.27
N VAL A 35 -3.12 1.05 5.43
CA VAL A 35 -2.82 -0.30 5.90
C VAL A 35 -4.09 -0.90 6.48
N TYR A 36 -4.52 -2.02 5.95
CA TYR A 36 -5.67 -2.74 6.46
C TYR A 36 -5.27 -3.57 7.68
N GLU A 37 -4.21 -4.34 7.54
CA GLU A 37 -3.63 -5.05 8.69
C GLU A 37 -2.26 -5.58 8.28
N VAL A 38 -1.47 -5.98 9.29
CA VAL A 38 -0.19 -6.65 9.05
C VAL A 38 -0.24 -7.95 9.81
N LYS A 39 -0.03 -9.05 9.13
CA LYS A 39 -0.15 -10.37 9.74
C LYS A 39 0.78 -11.34 9.02
N ASP A 40 1.48 -12.15 9.78
CA ASP A 40 2.35 -13.20 9.21
C ASP A 40 3.32 -12.65 8.18
N ASN A 41 3.92 -11.52 8.50
CA ASN A 41 4.92 -10.88 7.64
C ASN A 41 4.34 -10.39 6.32
N THR A 42 3.04 -10.19 6.26
CA THR A 42 2.34 -9.67 5.09
C THR A 42 1.63 -8.38 5.46
N VAL A 43 1.80 -7.37 4.61
CA VAL A 43 1.11 -6.09 4.78
C VAL A 43 -0.09 -6.11 3.84
N TYR A 44 -1.28 -5.97 4.42
CA TYR A 44 -2.51 -5.88 3.65
C TYR A 44 -2.87 -4.42 3.47
N ILE A 45 -2.89 -3.96 2.22
CA ILE A 45 -3.15 -2.56 1.90
C ILE A 45 -4.58 -2.44 1.39
N LEU A 46 -5.34 -1.56 2.00
CA LEU A 46 -6.74 -1.37 1.64
C LEU A 46 -6.84 -0.48 0.41
N VAL A 47 -7.52 -0.99 -0.61
CA VAL A 47 -7.83 -0.24 -1.81
C VAL A 47 -9.32 0.04 -1.79
N LYS A 48 -9.69 1.30 -1.75
CA LYS A 48 -11.10 1.66 -1.59
C LYS A 48 -11.91 1.47 -2.86
N LEU A 49 -11.28 1.65 -4.01
CA LEU A 49 -11.99 1.48 -5.27
C LEU A 49 -11.64 0.14 -5.86
N LYS A 50 -12.59 -0.77 -5.84
CA LYS A 50 -12.36 -2.10 -6.36
C LYS A 50 -11.87 -2.08 -7.80
N ALA A 51 -12.37 -1.14 -8.59
CA ALA A 51 -11.97 -1.04 -9.98
C ALA A 51 -10.49 -0.71 -10.15
N SER A 52 -9.86 -0.13 -9.12
CA SER A 52 -8.45 0.22 -9.18
C SER A 52 -7.53 -0.89 -8.71
N LEU A 53 -8.09 -1.94 -8.13
CA LEU A 53 -7.30 -2.97 -7.48
C LEU A 53 -6.28 -3.61 -8.42
N GLU A 54 -6.73 -4.02 -9.58
CA GLU A 54 -5.88 -4.71 -10.54
C GLU A 54 -4.75 -3.81 -11.03
N HIS A 55 -5.07 -2.57 -11.32
CA HIS A 55 -4.06 -1.62 -11.78
C HIS A 55 -2.99 -1.38 -10.71
N ILE A 56 -3.43 -1.22 -9.47
CA ILE A 56 -2.50 -0.97 -8.37
C ILE A 56 -1.64 -2.20 -8.12
N GLN A 57 -2.25 -3.37 -8.14
CA GLN A 57 -1.52 -4.61 -7.95
C GLN A 57 -0.44 -4.79 -9.01
N ASP A 58 -0.79 -4.56 -10.27
CA ASP A 58 0.16 -4.77 -11.35
C ASP A 58 1.30 -3.77 -11.32
N LYS A 59 0.99 -2.53 -10.98
CA LYS A 59 1.97 -1.47 -11.13
C LYS A 59 2.75 -1.18 -9.85
N TYR A 60 2.13 -1.32 -8.72
CA TYR A 60 2.72 -0.85 -7.46
C TYR A 60 3.08 -1.93 -6.44
N LEU A 61 2.84 -3.19 -6.74
CA LEU A 61 3.15 -4.25 -5.79
C LEU A 61 4.63 -4.26 -5.41
N LEU A 62 5.50 -4.36 -6.39
CA LEU A 62 6.94 -4.40 -6.11
C LEU A 62 7.44 -3.10 -5.53
N PRO A 63 7.02 -1.93 -6.04
CA PRO A 63 7.43 -0.68 -5.41
C PRO A 63 7.06 -0.59 -3.93
N PHE A 64 5.87 -1.04 -3.56
CA PHE A 64 5.49 -1.04 -2.16
C PHE A 64 6.35 -1.99 -1.34
N LYS A 65 6.64 -3.17 -1.87
CA LYS A 65 7.52 -4.11 -1.15
C LYS A 65 8.87 -3.47 -0.89
N VAL A 66 9.44 -2.82 -1.89
CA VAL A 66 10.73 -2.19 -1.75
C VAL A 66 10.70 -1.05 -0.73
N CYS A 67 9.70 -0.18 -0.85
CA CYS A 67 9.60 0.97 0.04
C CYS A 67 9.38 0.56 1.48
N ILE A 68 8.53 -0.43 1.71
CA ILE A 68 8.27 -0.91 3.05
C ILE A 68 9.54 -1.50 3.65
N ALA A 69 10.26 -2.30 2.86
CA ALA A 69 11.51 -2.88 3.34
C ALA A 69 12.53 -1.81 3.68
N GLU A 70 12.63 -0.78 2.88
CA GLU A 70 13.60 0.29 3.13
C GLU A 70 13.23 1.13 4.34
N VAL A 71 11.96 1.40 4.53
CA VAL A 71 11.52 2.22 5.65
C VAL A 71 11.58 1.47 6.97
N THR A 72 11.17 0.20 6.97
CA THR A 72 11.09 -0.57 8.20
C THR A 72 12.31 -1.43 8.48
N GLY A 73 13.12 -1.68 7.47
CA GLY A 73 14.28 -2.56 7.63
C GLY A 73 13.94 -4.04 7.58
N THR A 74 12.72 -4.38 7.26
CA THR A 74 12.27 -5.77 7.23
C THR A 74 11.51 -6.02 5.93
N GLU A 75 11.76 -7.15 5.31
CA GLU A 75 11.04 -7.51 4.09
C GLU A 75 9.68 -8.07 4.45
N TYR A 76 8.64 -7.51 3.84
CA TYR A 76 7.28 -7.97 4.01
C TYR A 76 6.72 -8.37 2.67
N GLU A 77 5.78 -9.29 2.67
CA GLU A 77 4.94 -9.53 1.50
C GLU A 77 3.87 -8.45 1.48
N VAL A 78 3.32 -8.18 0.31
CA VAL A 78 2.29 -7.16 0.17
C VAL A 78 1.07 -7.75 -0.54
N GLU A 79 -0.09 -7.51 0.02
CA GLU A 79 -1.36 -7.90 -0.59
C GLU A 79 -2.27 -6.69 -0.63
N PHE A 80 -3.03 -6.54 -1.69
CA PHE A 80 -4.02 -5.46 -1.79
C PHE A 80 -5.40 -6.06 -1.59
N VAL A 81 -6.20 -5.42 -0.74
CA VAL A 81 -7.53 -5.93 -0.41
C VAL A 81 -8.56 -4.79 -0.52
N THR A 82 -9.81 -5.15 -0.66
CA THR A 82 -10.89 -4.18 -0.60
C THR A 82 -11.76 -4.54 0.60
N ASP A 83 -12.47 -3.55 1.12
CA ASP A 83 -13.20 -3.79 2.34
C ASP A 83 -14.66 -4.10 2.15
N SER A 84 -15.14 -4.06 0.95
CA SER A 84 -16.55 -4.21 0.74
C SER A 84 -17.14 -5.53 1.15
N PRO A 85 -16.52 -6.59 0.79
CA PRO A 85 -17.19 -7.86 0.94
C PRO A 85 -17.56 -8.28 2.31
N LYS A 86 -16.75 -8.01 3.23
CA LYS A 86 -16.95 -8.59 4.51
C LYS A 86 -18.16 -8.11 5.21
N VAL A 87 -18.72 -7.13 4.72
CA VAL A 87 -19.85 -6.61 5.34
C VAL A 87 -21.01 -7.49 5.33
N ILE A 88 -21.07 -8.25 4.44
CA ILE A 88 -22.26 -8.95 4.28
C ILE A 88 -22.53 -10.01 5.23
N LYS A 89 -22.63 -10.14 5.42
CA LYS A 89 -22.89 -11.10 5.98
C LYS A 89 -23.30 -11.29 6.45
#